data_4114157ccb1cf41c6045d558af5057d8
#
_entry.id   4114157ccb1cf41c6045d558af5057d8
#
_cell.length_a   1.000
_cell.length_b   1.000
_cell.length_c   1.000
_cell.angle_alpha   90.00
_cell.angle_beta   90.00
_cell.angle_gamma   90.00
#
_symmetry.space_group_name_H-M   'P 1'
#
loop_
_entity.id
_entity.type
_entity.pdbx_description
1 polymer ?
#
loop_
_entity_poly.entity_id
_entity_poly.type
_entity_poly.pdbx_seq_one_letter_code
_entity_poly.pdbx_strand_id
1 'polypeptide(L)'
;MKSEIQIVKEEIDKIEQIVEALRQVKEYVWNSVNTEINIITEIFMRLIEKAQIIIDEGGEFPIDIVLQQIKNFNEALNMKDEILMADTLQYEIVNTMYVYLELLEEK
;
A
#
# COMPACT_ATOMS: atom_id res chain seq x y z
N MET A 1 -15.03 14.94 -9.97
CA MET A 1 -14.43 14.52 -8.71
C MET A 1 -14.43 12.99 -8.65
N LYS A 2 -13.30 12.38 -8.30
CA LYS A 2 -13.21 10.92 -8.24
C LYS A 2 -13.85 10.40 -6.96
N SER A 3 -14.57 9.27 -7.06
CA SER A 3 -15.09 8.59 -5.89
C SER A 3 -13.96 7.94 -5.10
N GLU A 4 -14.19 7.64 -3.83
CA GLU A 4 -13.21 6.92 -3.01
C GLU A 4 -12.86 5.56 -3.62
N ILE A 5 -13.86 4.87 -4.16
CA ILE A 5 -13.64 3.58 -4.85
C ILE A 5 -12.66 3.74 -5.99
N GLN A 6 -12.83 4.77 -6.83
CA GLN A 6 -11.94 5.01 -7.95
C GLN A 6 -10.52 5.37 -7.49
N ILE A 7 -10.41 6.18 -6.44
CA ILE A 7 -9.11 6.55 -5.88
C ILE A 7 -8.36 5.31 -5.40
N VAL A 8 -9.03 4.42 -4.66
CA VAL A 8 -8.41 3.20 -4.15
C VAL A 8 -7.97 2.29 -5.30
N LYS A 9 -8.80 2.14 -6.35
CA LYS A 9 -8.43 1.35 -7.53
C LYS A 9 -7.19 1.90 -8.21
N GLU A 10 -7.08 3.21 -8.34
CA GLU A 10 -5.90 3.85 -8.91
C GLU A 10 -4.66 3.66 -8.04
N GLU A 11 -4.82 3.71 -6.73
CA GLU A 11 -3.73 3.47 -5.80
C GLU A 11 -3.23 2.02 -5.88
N ILE A 12 -4.14 1.06 -5.99
CA ILE A 12 -3.78 -0.34 -6.18
C ILE A 12 -2.99 -0.52 -7.47
N ASP A 13 -3.48 0.05 -8.58
CA ASP A 13 -2.78 -0.02 -9.86
C ASP A 13 -1.37 0.58 -9.77
N LYS A 14 -1.23 1.69 -9.06
CA LYS A 14 0.06 2.34 -8.88
C LYS A 14 1.03 1.47 -8.10
N ILE A 15 0.56 0.84 -7.03
CA ILE A 15 1.39 -0.07 -6.23
C ILE A 15 1.79 -1.28 -7.08
N GLU A 16 0.89 -1.83 -7.88
CA GLU A 16 1.21 -2.97 -8.75
C GLU A 16 2.27 -2.61 -9.79
N GLN A 17 2.25 -1.40 -10.33
CA GLN A 17 3.31 -0.90 -11.22
C GLN A 17 4.66 -0.81 -10.50
N ILE A 18 4.66 -0.35 -9.26
CA ILE A 18 5.88 -0.26 -8.45
C ILE A 18 6.41 -1.65 -8.14
N VAL A 19 5.54 -2.60 -7.82
CA VAL A 19 5.92 -4.01 -7.58
C VAL A 19 6.63 -4.57 -8.81
N GLU A 20 6.07 -4.35 -10.00
CA GLU A 20 6.68 -4.83 -11.23
C GLU A 20 8.08 -4.23 -11.44
N ALA A 21 8.23 -2.93 -11.20
CA ALA A 21 9.52 -2.26 -11.32
C ALA A 21 10.54 -2.83 -10.33
N LEU A 22 10.14 -3.08 -9.09
CA LEU A 22 11.01 -3.66 -8.07
C LEU A 22 11.47 -5.07 -8.43
N ARG A 23 10.59 -5.86 -9.07
CA ARG A 23 10.94 -7.24 -9.46
C ARG A 23 11.92 -7.32 -10.62
N GLN A 24 12.06 -6.26 -11.38
CA GLN A 24 13.03 -6.22 -12.48
C GLN A 24 14.47 -6.02 -12.00
N VAL A 25 14.67 -5.71 -10.75
CA VAL A 25 15.97 -5.59 -10.05
C VAL A 25 17.08 -5.04 -10.93
N LYS A 26 17.14 -3.73 -11.09
CA LYS A 26 18.22 -3.06 -11.80
C LYS A 26 18.76 -1.94 -10.92
N GLU A 27 20.06 -1.75 -10.97
CA GLU A 27 20.77 -0.80 -10.11
C GLU A 27 20.18 0.60 -10.15
N TYR A 28 19.72 1.04 -11.32
CA TYR A 28 19.14 2.39 -11.47
C TYR A 28 17.75 2.53 -10.85
N VAL A 29 17.09 1.43 -10.51
CA VAL A 29 15.74 1.47 -9.91
C VAL A 29 15.76 2.27 -8.61
N TRP A 30 16.85 2.20 -7.85
CA TRP A 30 16.94 2.94 -6.58
C TRP A 30 16.86 4.45 -6.77
N ASN A 31 17.32 4.98 -7.90
CA ASN A 31 17.22 6.42 -8.18
C ASN A 31 15.79 6.83 -8.52
N SER A 32 15.02 5.91 -9.13
CA SER A 32 13.60 6.14 -9.45
C SER A 32 12.69 5.89 -8.26
N VAL A 33 13.03 4.91 -7.42
CA VAL A 33 12.22 4.46 -6.29
C VAL A 33 12.05 5.57 -5.25
N ASN A 34 13.00 6.49 -5.11
CA ASN A 34 12.87 7.59 -4.16
C ASN A 34 11.62 8.43 -4.41
N THR A 35 11.25 8.68 -5.67
CA THR A 35 10.01 9.39 -6.01
C THR A 35 8.80 8.52 -5.70
N GLU A 36 8.88 7.23 -5.99
CA GLU A 36 7.77 6.30 -5.79
C GLU A 36 7.54 5.94 -4.34
N ILE A 37 8.59 5.98 -3.49
CA ILE A 37 8.45 5.80 -2.05
C ILE A 37 7.55 6.87 -1.45
N ASN A 38 7.64 8.11 -1.93
CA ASN A 38 6.76 9.17 -1.45
C ASN A 38 5.29 8.87 -1.77
N ILE A 39 5.03 8.32 -2.97
CA ILE A 39 3.68 7.91 -3.36
C ILE A 39 3.18 6.77 -2.46
N ILE A 40 4.02 5.77 -2.22
CA ILE A 40 3.69 4.64 -1.34
C ILE A 40 3.39 5.15 0.08
N THR A 41 4.21 6.05 0.59
CA THR A 41 4.03 6.62 1.94
C THR A 41 2.69 7.35 2.04
N GLU A 42 2.32 8.13 1.03
CA GLU A 42 1.02 8.81 1.01
C GLU A 42 -0.13 7.82 1.00
N ILE A 43 -0.01 6.73 0.23
CA ILE A 43 -1.02 5.68 0.19
C ILE A 43 -1.16 5.02 1.56
N PHE A 44 -0.04 4.71 2.22
CA PHE A 44 -0.05 4.13 3.57
C PHE A 44 -0.74 5.06 4.58
N MET A 45 -0.44 6.34 4.54
CA MET A 45 -1.05 7.32 5.44
C MET A 45 -2.55 7.41 5.23
N ARG A 46 -2.99 7.42 3.98
CA ARG A 46 -4.42 7.42 3.66
C ARG A 46 -5.11 6.14 4.16
N LEU A 47 -4.46 4.99 3.97
CA LEU A 47 -5.02 3.71 4.40
C LEU A 47 -5.21 3.68 5.91
N ILE A 48 -4.22 4.15 6.67
CA ILE A 48 -4.32 4.24 8.13
C ILE A 48 -5.44 5.18 8.53
N GLU A 49 -5.52 6.34 7.91
CA GLU A 49 -6.56 7.33 8.21
C GLU A 49 -7.97 6.76 7.96
N LYS A 50 -8.14 6.08 6.82
CA LYS A 50 -9.44 5.49 6.47
C LYS A 50 -9.79 4.31 7.39
N ALA A 51 -8.80 3.50 7.78
CA ALA A 51 -8.99 2.43 8.75
C ALA A 51 -9.47 2.99 10.08
N GLN A 52 -8.87 4.09 10.54
CA GLN A 52 -9.25 4.73 11.80
C GLN A 52 -10.68 5.28 11.73
N ILE A 53 -11.06 5.88 10.60
CA ILE A 53 -12.43 6.37 10.41
C ILE A 53 -13.44 5.22 10.51
N ILE A 54 -13.15 4.09 9.87
CA ILE A 54 -14.02 2.92 9.94
C ILE A 54 -14.21 2.46 11.39
N ILE A 55 -13.13 2.38 12.15
CA ILE A 55 -13.15 1.97 13.56
C ILE A 55 -13.93 2.97 14.40
N ASP A 56 -13.70 4.25 14.20
CA ASP A 56 -14.38 5.32 14.95
C ASP A 56 -15.89 5.32 14.68
N GLU A 57 -16.32 4.88 13.50
CA GLU A 57 -17.73 4.76 13.15
C GLU A 57 -18.35 3.43 13.59
N GLY A 58 -17.62 2.63 14.34
CA GLY A 58 -18.11 1.36 14.88
C GLY A 58 -17.91 0.16 13.96
N GLY A 59 -17.22 0.34 12.84
CA GLY A 59 -16.89 -0.75 11.93
C GLY A 59 -15.63 -1.52 12.37
N GLU A 60 -15.35 -2.58 11.65
CA GLU A 60 -14.16 -3.39 11.89
C GLU A 60 -13.18 -3.27 10.72
N PHE A 61 -11.93 -2.99 11.03
CA PHE A 61 -10.85 -2.99 10.06
C PHE A 61 -9.56 -3.34 10.78
N PRO A 62 -8.71 -4.21 10.19
CA PRO A 62 -7.52 -4.72 10.90
C PRO A 62 -6.36 -3.72 10.88
N ILE A 63 -6.51 -2.62 11.61
CA ILE A 63 -5.51 -1.55 11.64
C ILE A 63 -4.15 -2.05 12.14
N ASP A 64 -4.14 -2.97 13.12
CA ASP A 64 -2.89 -3.52 13.65
C ASP A 64 -2.13 -4.32 12.59
N ILE A 65 -2.86 -5.04 11.74
CA ILE A 65 -2.27 -5.77 10.61
C ILE A 65 -1.70 -4.78 9.59
N VAL A 66 -2.44 -3.72 9.28
CA VAL A 66 -1.97 -2.68 8.35
C VAL A 66 -0.66 -2.06 8.85
N LEU A 67 -0.61 -1.70 10.13
CA LEU A 67 0.59 -1.11 10.73
C LEU A 67 1.77 -2.06 10.67
N GLN A 68 1.53 -3.36 10.91
CA GLN A 68 2.59 -4.38 10.82
C GLN A 68 3.09 -4.52 9.38
N GLN A 69 2.20 -4.51 8.42
CA GLN A 69 2.56 -4.59 7.00
C GLN A 69 3.41 -3.40 6.56
N ILE A 70 3.05 -2.20 7.00
CA ILE A 70 3.82 -0.99 6.73
C ILE A 70 5.22 -1.10 7.36
N LYS A 71 5.29 -1.59 8.59
CA LYS A 71 6.58 -1.82 9.26
C LYS A 71 7.43 -2.82 8.48
N ASN A 72 6.83 -3.90 7.99
CA ASN A 72 7.53 -4.90 7.19
C ASN A 72 8.10 -4.28 5.91
N PHE A 73 7.34 -3.41 5.25
CA PHE A 73 7.81 -2.70 4.07
C PHE A 73 8.99 -1.79 4.41
N ASN A 74 8.89 -1.02 5.49
CA ASN A 74 9.94 -0.11 5.91
C ASN A 74 11.24 -0.85 6.25
N GLU A 75 11.14 -2.02 6.87
CA GLU A 75 12.29 -2.86 7.16
C GLU A 75 12.96 -3.35 5.88
N ALA A 76 12.17 -3.79 4.91
CA ALA A 76 12.68 -4.21 3.61
C ALA A 76 13.37 -3.05 2.88
N LEU A 77 12.78 -1.86 2.96
CA LEU A 77 13.35 -0.65 2.38
C LEU A 77 14.72 -0.32 3.01
N ASN A 78 14.81 -0.39 4.34
CA ASN A 78 16.06 -0.13 5.05
C ASN A 78 17.16 -1.12 4.69
N MET A 79 16.77 -2.36 4.39
CA MET A 79 17.68 -3.42 3.97
C MET A 79 17.99 -3.35 2.47
N LYS A 80 17.32 -2.47 1.73
CA LYS A 80 17.39 -2.37 0.26
C LYS A 80 17.10 -3.72 -0.41
N ASP A 81 16.13 -4.45 0.13
CA ASP A 81 15.71 -5.75 -0.38
C ASP A 81 14.50 -5.56 -1.29
N GLU A 82 14.74 -5.38 -2.58
CA GLU A 82 13.71 -5.10 -3.58
C GLU A 82 12.68 -6.22 -3.67
N ILE A 83 13.12 -7.45 -3.56
CA ILE A 83 12.24 -8.62 -3.63
C ILE A 83 11.29 -8.63 -2.44
N LEU A 84 11.82 -8.39 -1.24
CA LEU A 84 11.00 -8.35 -0.03
C LEU A 84 10.05 -7.15 -0.06
N MET A 85 10.50 -6.00 -0.56
CA MET A 85 9.64 -4.83 -0.75
C MET A 85 8.47 -5.16 -1.67
N ALA A 86 8.76 -5.79 -2.82
CA ALA A 86 7.75 -6.19 -3.79
C ALA A 86 6.77 -7.20 -3.20
N ASP A 87 7.28 -8.21 -2.48
CA ASP A 87 6.44 -9.22 -1.85
C ASP A 87 5.53 -8.61 -0.80
N THR A 88 6.03 -7.71 0.02
CA THR A 88 5.23 -7.03 1.05
C THR A 88 4.12 -6.20 0.41
N LEU A 89 4.43 -5.45 -0.64
CA LEU A 89 3.42 -4.66 -1.35
C LEU A 89 2.38 -5.57 -2.01
N GLN A 90 2.82 -6.59 -2.73
CA GLN A 90 1.92 -7.43 -3.52
C GLN A 90 1.07 -8.37 -2.68
N TYR A 91 1.66 -9.02 -1.69
CA TYR A 91 0.98 -10.08 -0.94
C TYR A 91 0.35 -9.60 0.36
N GLU A 92 0.77 -8.46 0.89
CA GLU A 92 0.23 -7.91 2.13
C GLU A 92 -0.58 -6.64 1.88
N ILE A 93 0.05 -5.59 1.40
CA ILE A 93 -0.57 -4.26 1.27
C ILE A 93 -1.71 -4.26 0.23
N VAL A 94 -1.48 -4.81 -0.97
CA VAL A 94 -2.51 -4.84 -2.02
C VAL A 94 -3.72 -5.64 -1.56
N ASN A 95 -3.49 -6.79 -0.90
CA ASN A 95 -4.61 -7.59 -0.37
C ASN A 95 -5.43 -6.81 0.64
N THR A 96 -4.78 -6.06 1.53
CA THR A 96 -5.47 -5.21 2.51
C THR A 96 -6.26 -4.11 1.81
N MET A 97 -5.71 -3.52 0.76
CA MET A 97 -6.41 -2.49 -0.02
C MET A 97 -7.63 -3.05 -0.73
N TYR A 98 -7.59 -4.30 -1.20
CA TYR A 98 -8.76 -4.96 -1.77
C TYR A 98 -9.84 -5.20 -0.72
N VAL A 99 -9.47 -5.54 0.51
CA VAL A 99 -10.43 -5.66 1.63
C VAL A 99 -11.12 -4.32 1.86
N TYR A 100 -10.36 -3.24 1.90
CA TYR A 100 -10.91 -1.90 2.05
C TYR A 100 -11.84 -1.55 0.88
N LEU A 101 -11.43 -1.87 -0.35
CA LEU A 101 -12.24 -1.64 -1.54
C LEU A 101 -13.59 -2.37 -1.46
N GLU A 102 -13.58 -3.63 -1.04
CA GLU A 102 -14.80 -4.41 -0.85
C GLU A 102 -15.74 -3.75 0.16
N LEU A 103 -15.20 -3.24 1.27
CA LEU A 103 -16.01 -2.52 2.26
C LEU A 103 -16.67 -1.27 1.66
N LEU A 104 -15.97 -0.56 0.79
CA LEU A 104 -16.52 0.61 0.10
C LEU A 104 -17.62 0.22 -0.88
N GLU A 105 -17.45 -0.90 -1.58
CA GLU A 105 -18.41 -1.38 -2.58
C GLU A 105 -19.69 -1.94 -1.95
N GLU A 106 -19.63 -2.37 -0.71
CA GLU A 106 -20.79 -2.88 0.05
C GLU A 106 -21.72 -1.75 0.57
N LYS A 107 -21.27 -0.51 0.51
CA LYS A 107 -22.08 0.64 0.95
C LYS A 107 -23.08 1.07 -0.16
#